data_07e7ce297e2a0bb1588b4e2ddb1cd638
#
_entry.id   07e7ce297e2a0bb1588b4e2ddb1cd638
#
_cell.length_a   1.000
_cell.length_b   1.000
_cell.length_c   1.000
_cell.angle_alpha   90.00
_cell.angle_beta   90.00
_cell.angle_gamma   90.00
#
_symmetry.space_group_name_H-M   'P 1'
#
loop_
_entity.id
_entity.type
_entity.pdbx_description
1 polymer ?
#
loop_
_entity_poly.entity_id
_entity_poly.type
_entity_poly.pdbx_seq_one_letter_code
_entity_poly.pdbx_strand_id
1 'polypeptide(L)'
;MHDGGTHPGLQVGDTAPDFSLPNQFGEPISLAGLRGAPVAIVFYPFAFSGICTGELSELRDNLADFAAAGVRLLAISVDTKYTLRAYAKAEGYNFDLLADFWPHGEVASDYGVFDPVRGMSGRSTFLIGAGGLIADAFSTPTGQARSLERYWQALGRL
;
A
#
# COMPACT_ATOMS: atom_id res chain seq x y z
N MET A 1 -11.02 -11.97 16.83
CA MET A 1 -10.96 -11.99 16.70
C MET A 1 -11.08 -11.77 16.58
N HIS A 2 -10.59 -11.63 16.41
CA HIS A 2 -10.33 -11.54 16.21
C HIS A 2 -10.07 -11.45 16.45
N ASP A 3 -9.86 -11.35 16.69
CA ASP A 3 -9.35 -11.29 16.75
C ASP A 3 -9.11 -11.05 16.59
N GLY A 4 -9.32 -10.69 16.84
CA GLY A 4 -8.73 -10.63 16.52
C GLY A 4 -8.22 -10.72 16.37
N GLY A 5 -8.05 -10.61 16.44
CA GLY A 5 -7.30 -11.09 16.21
C GLY A 5 -6.66 -11.70 16.28
N THR A 6 -6.58 -11.96 16.79
CA THR A 6 -5.72 -12.96 16.82
C THR A 6 -5.37 -13.61 15.55
N HIS A 7 -5.75 -13.17 14.58
CA HIS A 7 -5.26 -13.53 13.29
C HIS A 7 -3.76 -13.30 13.30
N PRO A 8 -2.95 -14.31 13.03
CA PRO A 8 -1.52 -14.10 12.97
C PRO A 8 -1.24 -13.28 11.74
N GLY A 9 -1.39 -11.99 11.86
CA GLY A 9 -1.04 -11.07 10.77
C GLY A 9 0.41 -11.25 10.35
N LEU A 10 0.75 -10.71 9.19
CA LEU A 10 2.13 -10.72 8.70
C LEU A 10 3.02 -9.91 9.64
N GLN A 11 4.20 -10.44 9.89
CA GLN A 11 5.16 -9.83 10.81
C GLN A 11 6.48 -9.52 10.11
N VAL A 12 7.25 -8.64 10.72
CA VAL A 12 8.63 -8.38 10.27
C VAL A 12 9.39 -9.71 10.19
N GLY A 13 10.07 -9.91 9.08
CA GLY A 13 10.79 -11.14 8.79
C GLY A 13 10.01 -12.14 7.95
N ASP A 14 8.69 -12.02 7.87
CA ASP A 14 7.89 -12.88 7.02
C ASP A 14 8.12 -12.54 5.54
N THR A 15 7.97 -13.55 4.68
CA THR A 15 7.96 -13.33 3.24
C THR A 15 6.67 -12.57 2.88
N ALA A 16 6.81 -11.45 2.19
CA ALA A 16 5.64 -10.71 1.70
C ALA A 16 4.91 -11.53 0.64
N PRO A 17 3.57 -11.70 0.75
CA PRO A 17 2.80 -12.39 -0.28
C PRO A 17 2.96 -11.72 -1.64
N ASP A 18 3.22 -12.54 -2.68
CA ASP A 18 3.31 -12.03 -4.04
C ASP A 18 1.91 -11.68 -4.56
N PHE A 19 1.88 -10.81 -5.55
CA PHE A 19 0.65 -10.42 -6.22
C PHE A 19 0.98 -9.88 -7.61
N SER A 20 -0.04 -9.79 -8.45
CA SER A 20 0.04 -9.08 -9.72
C SER A 20 -1.26 -8.30 -9.88
N LEU A 21 -1.17 -6.98 -9.89
CA LEU A 21 -2.33 -6.09 -10.02
C LEU A 21 -2.07 -5.05 -11.10
N PRO A 22 -3.14 -4.62 -11.81
CA PRO A 22 -2.98 -3.54 -12.78
C PRO A 22 -2.80 -2.21 -12.07
N ASN A 23 -1.93 -1.36 -12.61
CA ASN A 23 -1.84 0.02 -12.15
C ASN A 23 -2.89 0.88 -12.87
N GLN A 24 -2.84 2.21 -12.67
CA GLN A 24 -3.80 3.15 -13.26
C GLN A 24 -3.75 3.20 -14.79
N PHE A 25 -2.72 2.66 -15.40
CA PHE A 25 -2.58 2.57 -16.86
C PHE A 25 -2.90 1.18 -17.40
N GLY A 26 -3.30 0.25 -16.52
CA GLY A 26 -3.58 -1.13 -16.90
C GLY A 26 -2.33 -2.00 -17.02
N GLU A 27 -1.16 -1.50 -16.65
CA GLU A 27 0.08 -2.27 -16.69
C GLU A 27 0.14 -3.22 -15.49
N PRO A 28 0.44 -4.51 -15.68
CA PRO A 28 0.55 -5.44 -14.57
C PRO A 28 1.82 -5.16 -13.76
N ILE A 29 1.63 -4.99 -12.46
CA ILE A 29 2.74 -4.80 -11.51
C ILE A 29 2.71 -5.98 -10.54
N SER A 30 3.80 -6.75 -10.48
CA SER A 30 3.95 -7.84 -9.53
C SER A 30 5.03 -7.53 -8.51
N LEU A 31 4.83 -7.98 -7.28
CA LEU A 31 5.84 -7.79 -6.25
C LEU A 31 7.13 -8.55 -6.61
N ALA A 32 6.99 -9.78 -7.11
CA ALA A 32 8.14 -10.57 -7.54
C ALA A 32 8.96 -9.88 -8.64
N GLY A 33 8.29 -9.16 -9.53
CA GLY A 33 8.96 -8.41 -10.61
C GLY A 33 9.74 -7.19 -10.11
N LEU A 34 9.53 -6.79 -8.86
CA LEU A 34 10.21 -5.63 -8.27
C LEU A 34 11.34 -6.02 -7.32
N ARG A 35 11.65 -7.31 -7.20
CA ARG A 35 12.75 -7.76 -6.34
C ARG A 35 14.07 -7.16 -6.78
N GLY A 36 14.95 -6.93 -5.80
CA GLY A 36 16.23 -6.28 -6.02
C GLY A 36 16.25 -4.84 -5.50
N ALA A 37 15.08 -4.28 -5.19
CA ALA A 37 14.96 -2.97 -4.56
C ALA A 37 13.82 -3.00 -3.54
N PRO A 38 13.88 -2.16 -2.49
CA PRO A 38 12.81 -2.10 -1.50
C PRO A 38 11.53 -1.52 -2.08
N VAL A 39 10.39 -1.94 -1.52
CA VAL A 39 9.06 -1.51 -1.94
C VAL A 39 8.26 -1.10 -0.71
N ALA A 40 7.58 0.04 -0.77
CA ALA A 40 6.61 0.43 0.25
C ALA A 40 5.21 0.19 -0.31
N ILE A 41 4.45 -0.68 0.35
CA ILE A 41 3.07 -1.00 -0.04
C ILE A 41 2.14 -0.25 0.91
N VAL A 42 1.36 0.67 0.35
CA VAL A 42 0.45 1.54 1.11
C VAL A 42 -0.98 1.15 0.79
N PHE A 43 -1.62 0.40 1.69
CA PHE A 43 -3.05 0.10 1.56
C PHE A 43 -3.86 1.30 2.07
N TYR A 44 -4.92 1.66 1.36
CA TYR A 44 -5.84 2.72 1.76
C TYR A 44 -7.27 2.34 1.37
N PRO A 45 -8.30 2.88 2.09
CA PRO A 45 -9.69 2.46 1.85
C PRO A 45 -10.21 2.72 0.44
N PHE A 46 -10.28 3.99 0.02
CA PHE A 46 -10.87 4.35 -1.28
C PHE A 46 -10.25 5.62 -1.85
N ALA A 47 -10.09 5.62 -3.17
CA ALA A 47 -9.73 6.82 -3.92
C ALA A 47 -10.77 7.92 -3.67
N PHE A 48 -10.34 9.16 -3.75
CA PHE A 48 -11.16 10.37 -3.59
C PHE A 48 -11.72 10.62 -2.17
N SER A 49 -11.47 9.74 -1.20
CA SER A 49 -11.87 10.03 0.18
C SER A 49 -10.91 11.04 0.82
N GLY A 50 -11.41 11.86 1.75
CA GLY A 50 -10.66 13.00 2.28
C GLY A 50 -9.34 12.64 2.95
N ILE A 51 -9.36 11.68 3.89
CA ILE A 51 -8.16 11.28 4.63
C ILE A 51 -7.18 10.58 3.70
N CYS A 52 -7.66 9.70 2.80
CA CYS A 52 -6.81 9.02 1.83
C CYS A 52 -6.12 10.01 0.91
N THR A 53 -6.86 10.99 0.40
CA THR A 53 -6.29 12.02 -0.47
C THR A 53 -5.22 12.83 0.26
N GLY A 54 -5.46 13.18 1.52
CA GLY A 54 -4.46 13.86 2.33
C GLY A 54 -3.18 13.05 2.52
N GLU A 55 -3.31 11.75 2.82
CA GLU A 55 -2.16 10.85 2.98
C GLU A 55 -1.38 10.71 1.69
N LEU A 56 -2.05 10.40 0.58
CA LEU A 56 -1.37 10.17 -0.69
C LEU A 56 -0.76 11.45 -1.25
N SER A 57 -1.38 12.59 -1.01
CA SER A 57 -0.82 13.89 -1.43
C SER A 57 0.45 14.21 -0.64
N GLU A 58 0.51 13.84 0.62
CA GLU A 58 1.73 13.98 1.42
C GLU A 58 2.85 13.10 0.88
N LEU A 59 2.53 11.86 0.49
CA LEU A 59 3.49 10.97 -0.14
C LEU A 59 3.94 11.51 -1.50
N ARG A 60 3.01 12.05 -2.30
CA ARG A 60 3.33 12.71 -3.57
C ARG A 60 4.36 13.83 -3.37
N ASP A 61 4.12 14.67 -2.37
CA ASP A 61 4.97 15.84 -2.14
C ASP A 61 6.36 15.45 -1.60
N ASN A 62 6.51 14.22 -1.12
CA ASN A 62 7.76 13.70 -0.58
C ASN A 62 8.29 12.50 -1.36
N LEU A 63 7.81 12.29 -2.58
CA LEU A 63 8.17 11.13 -3.39
C LEU A 63 9.68 11.05 -3.66
N ALA A 64 10.35 12.19 -3.79
CA ALA A 64 11.79 12.24 -4.00
C ALA A 64 12.58 11.59 -2.84
N ASP A 65 12.07 11.66 -1.62
CA ASP A 65 12.75 11.05 -0.46
C ASP A 65 12.68 9.52 -0.52
N PHE A 66 11.56 8.97 -1.00
CA PHE A 66 11.45 7.53 -1.23
C PHE A 66 12.40 7.09 -2.36
N ALA A 67 12.43 7.84 -3.45
CA ALA A 67 13.33 7.56 -4.57
C ALA A 67 14.80 7.64 -4.14
N ALA A 68 15.18 8.63 -3.32
CA ALA A 68 16.53 8.76 -2.80
C ALA A 68 16.94 7.56 -1.94
N ALA A 69 15.97 6.95 -1.24
CA ALA A 69 16.20 5.74 -0.46
C ALA A 69 16.15 4.47 -1.31
N GLY A 70 15.91 4.58 -2.62
CA GLY A 70 15.79 3.44 -3.53
C GLY A 70 14.48 2.68 -3.38
N VAL A 71 13.46 3.28 -2.77
CA VAL A 71 12.19 2.62 -2.44
C VAL A 71 11.13 2.97 -3.48
N ARG A 72 10.51 1.94 -4.06
CA ARG A 72 9.37 2.10 -4.95
C ARG A 72 8.08 2.13 -4.13
N LEU A 73 7.21 3.10 -4.41
CA LEU A 73 5.96 3.29 -3.70
C LEU A 73 4.81 2.68 -4.52
N LEU A 74 4.05 1.79 -3.88
CA LEU A 74 2.84 1.20 -4.45
C LEU A 74 1.67 1.51 -3.52
N ALA A 75 0.63 2.16 -4.03
CA ALA A 75 -0.58 2.43 -3.24
C ALA A 75 -1.70 1.52 -3.75
N ILE A 76 -2.32 0.75 -2.86
CA ILE A 76 -3.30 -0.27 -3.24
C ILE A 76 -4.65 0.02 -2.60
N SER A 77 -5.70 0.03 -3.42
CA SER A 77 -7.08 0.12 -2.97
C SER A 77 -7.95 -0.88 -3.74
N VAL A 78 -9.20 -1.03 -3.32
CA VAL A 78 -10.17 -1.91 -4.00
C VAL A 78 -10.88 -1.23 -5.16
N ASP A 79 -10.46 -0.04 -5.54
CA ASP A 79 -11.02 0.69 -6.67
C ASP A 79 -10.64 0.06 -8.01
N THR A 80 -11.42 0.36 -9.05
CA THR A 80 -11.06 -0.07 -10.41
C THR A 80 -9.88 0.76 -10.92
N LYS A 81 -9.14 0.22 -11.90
CA LYS A 81 -8.05 0.96 -12.55
C LYS A 81 -8.53 2.26 -13.20
N TYR A 82 -9.78 2.30 -13.65
CA TYR A 82 -10.37 3.50 -14.27
C TYR A 82 -10.53 4.62 -13.24
N THR A 83 -11.03 4.28 -12.06
CA THR A 83 -11.12 5.23 -10.95
C THR A 83 -9.74 5.71 -10.53
N LEU A 84 -8.77 4.79 -10.44
CA LEU A 84 -7.41 5.14 -10.05
C LEU A 84 -6.72 6.03 -11.07
N ARG A 85 -7.00 5.84 -12.35
CA ARG A 85 -6.48 6.72 -13.40
C ARG A 85 -7.00 8.13 -13.24
N ALA A 86 -8.29 8.29 -13.01
CA ALA A 86 -8.91 9.59 -12.78
C ALA A 86 -8.32 10.24 -11.52
N TYR A 87 -8.13 9.45 -10.47
CA TYR A 87 -7.59 9.92 -9.20
C TYR A 87 -6.15 10.41 -9.34
N ALA A 88 -5.30 9.62 -9.97
CA ALA A 88 -3.91 10.01 -10.20
C ALA A 88 -3.81 11.28 -11.03
N LYS A 89 -4.65 11.42 -12.05
CA LYS A 89 -4.66 12.60 -12.90
C LYS A 89 -5.13 13.84 -12.14
N ALA A 90 -6.20 13.70 -11.35
CA ALA A 90 -6.77 14.81 -10.60
C ALA A 90 -5.78 15.34 -9.55
N GLU A 91 -5.05 14.45 -8.88
CA GLU A 91 -4.18 14.79 -7.76
C GLU A 91 -2.70 14.88 -8.13
N GLY A 92 -2.33 14.56 -9.36
CA GLY A 92 -0.93 14.61 -9.81
C GLY A 92 -0.05 13.52 -9.19
N TYR A 93 -0.58 12.33 -8.95
CA TYR A 93 0.20 11.23 -8.40
C TYR A 93 1.05 10.56 -9.48
N ASN A 94 2.36 10.52 -9.26
CA ASN A 94 3.33 9.92 -10.18
C ASN A 94 3.90 8.60 -9.66
N PHE A 95 3.19 7.94 -8.77
CA PHE A 95 3.53 6.60 -8.29
C PHE A 95 2.42 5.63 -8.68
N ASP A 96 2.68 4.32 -8.57
CA ASP A 96 1.72 3.32 -9.00
C ASP A 96 0.54 3.25 -8.04
N LEU A 97 -0.67 3.37 -8.59
CA LEU A 97 -1.92 3.08 -7.89
C LEU A 97 -2.43 1.74 -8.41
N LEU A 98 -2.50 0.74 -7.55
CA LEU A 98 -2.84 -0.63 -7.95
C LEU A 98 -4.29 -0.95 -7.59
N ALA A 99 -4.98 -1.61 -8.52
CA ALA A 99 -6.40 -1.93 -8.41
C ALA A 99 -6.59 -3.35 -7.89
N ASP A 100 -6.88 -3.49 -6.59
CA ASP A 100 -7.24 -4.75 -5.95
C ASP A 100 -8.76 -4.95 -6.03
N PHE A 101 -9.29 -4.72 -7.23
CA PHE A 101 -10.73 -4.71 -7.46
C PHE A 101 -11.33 -6.10 -7.57
N TRP A 102 -10.65 -7.02 -8.29
CA TRP A 102 -11.21 -8.34 -8.52
C TRP A 102 -10.11 -9.43 -8.62
N PRO A 103 -10.21 -10.58 -7.89
CA PRO A 103 -11.22 -10.78 -6.85
C PRO A 103 -11.13 -9.70 -5.80
N HIS A 104 -12.29 -9.20 -5.36
CA HIS A 104 -12.39 -7.97 -4.59
C HIS A 104 -11.61 -8.06 -3.27
N GLY A 105 -10.56 -7.24 -3.13
CA GLY A 105 -9.77 -7.20 -1.92
C GLY A 105 -8.89 -8.43 -1.69
N GLU A 106 -8.61 -9.22 -2.72
CA GLU A 106 -7.82 -10.45 -2.55
C GLU A 106 -6.43 -10.18 -1.99
N VAL A 107 -5.74 -9.18 -2.51
CA VAL A 107 -4.39 -8.85 -2.04
C VAL A 107 -4.45 -8.27 -0.63
N ALA A 108 -5.42 -7.40 -0.35
CA ALA A 108 -5.62 -6.89 1.00
C ALA A 108 -5.89 -8.04 1.98
N SER A 109 -6.66 -9.05 1.57
CA SER A 109 -6.91 -10.24 2.39
C SER A 109 -5.63 -11.04 2.63
N ASP A 110 -4.80 -11.22 1.62
CA ASP A 110 -3.53 -11.93 1.75
C ASP A 110 -2.58 -11.23 2.72
N TYR A 111 -2.68 -9.92 2.80
CA TYR A 111 -1.88 -9.12 3.74
C TYR A 111 -2.58 -8.93 5.09
N GLY A 112 -3.78 -9.52 5.28
CA GLY A 112 -4.50 -9.45 6.56
C GLY A 112 -5.11 -8.10 6.86
N VAL A 113 -5.34 -7.25 5.85
CA VAL A 113 -5.80 -5.87 6.04
C VAL A 113 -7.16 -5.59 5.40
N PHE A 114 -7.83 -6.60 4.86
CA PHE A 114 -9.14 -6.42 4.24
C PHE A 114 -10.25 -6.40 5.29
N ASP A 115 -11.14 -5.41 5.20
CA ASP A 115 -12.34 -5.31 6.01
C ASP A 115 -13.52 -5.86 5.19
N PRO A 116 -13.99 -7.10 5.47
CA PRO A 116 -15.06 -7.71 4.67
C PRO A 116 -16.44 -7.09 4.91
N VAL A 117 -16.61 -6.38 6.02
CA VAL A 117 -17.89 -5.71 6.32
C VAL A 117 -18.04 -4.46 5.47
N ARG A 118 -16.96 -3.69 5.33
CA ARG A 118 -16.95 -2.45 4.55
C ARG A 118 -16.50 -2.64 3.12
N GLY A 119 -15.93 -3.78 2.78
CA GLY A 119 -15.45 -4.10 1.44
C GLY A 119 -14.26 -3.26 1.00
N MET A 120 -13.38 -2.92 1.94
CA MET A 120 -12.22 -2.08 1.67
C MET A 120 -11.02 -2.54 2.50
N SER A 121 -9.82 -2.04 2.17
CA SER A 121 -8.66 -2.25 3.02
C SER A 121 -8.60 -1.22 4.13
N GLY A 122 -7.92 -1.58 5.22
CA GLY A 122 -7.55 -0.62 6.27
C GLY A 122 -6.36 0.24 5.85
N ARG A 123 -5.97 1.17 6.74
CA ARG A 123 -4.78 2.01 6.54
C ARG A 123 -3.56 1.30 7.08
N SER A 124 -2.94 0.51 6.23
CA SER A 124 -1.75 -0.29 6.61
C SER A 124 -0.66 -0.11 5.58
N THR A 125 0.57 -0.03 6.06
CA THR A 125 1.76 0.07 5.21
C THR A 125 2.70 -1.07 5.54
N PHE A 126 3.26 -1.68 4.48
CA PHE A 126 4.28 -2.72 4.62
C PHE A 126 5.52 -2.26 3.86
N LEU A 127 6.65 -2.25 4.53
CA LEU A 127 7.92 -1.98 3.88
C LEU A 127 8.60 -3.32 3.60
N ILE A 128 8.87 -3.57 2.32
CA ILE A 128 9.43 -4.84 1.86
C ILE A 128 10.87 -4.59 1.45
N GLY A 129 11.79 -5.38 2.01
CA GLY A 129 13.19 -5.29 1.64
C GLY A 129 13.45 -5.86 0.24
N ALA A 130 14.64 -5.62 -0.28
CA ALA A 130 15.02 -6.05 -1.63
C ALA A 130 14.89 -7.56 -1.84
N GLY A 131 15.04 -8.36 -0.79
CA GLY A 131 14.90 -9.82 -0.82
C GLY A 131 13.48 -10.33 -0.68
N GLY A 132 12.48 -9.46 -0.54
CA GLY A 132 11.08 -9.87 -0.44
C GLY A 132 10.56 -10.11 0.98
N LEU A 133 11.36 -9.79 2.00
CA LEU A 133 10.94 -9.93 3.40
C LEU A 133 10.38 -8.63 3.94
N ILE A 134 9.39 -8.73 4.82
CA ILE A 134 8.81 -7.56 5.47
C ILE A 134 9.84 -6.98 6.45
N ALA A 135 10.26 -5.73 6.20
CA ALA A 135 11.21 -5.01 7.05
C ALA A 135 10.50 -4.19 8.14
N ASP A 136 9.30 -3.71 7.87
CA ASP A 136 8.47 -2.99 8.84
C ASP A 136 7.01 -3.03 8.40
N ALA A 137 6.10 -2.87 9.35
CA ALA A 137 4.66 -2.82 9.08
C ALA A 137 4.00 -1.94 10.13
N PHE A 138 3.09 -1.08 9.70
CA PHE A 138 2.35 -0.22 10.62
C PHE A 138 0.96 0.12 10.06
N SER A 139 0.05 0.47 10.96
CA SER A 139 -1.31 0.82 10.61
C SER A 139 -1.87 1.86 11.55
N THR A 140 -2.94 2.52 11.11
CA THR A 140 -3.73 3.44 11.92
C THR A 140 -5.22 3.09 11.77
N PRO A 141 -6.06 3.53 12.72
CA PRO A 141 -7.51 3.42 12.54
C PRO A 141 -7.96 4.15 11.27
N THR A 142 -9.08 3.71 10.69
CA THR A 142 -9.58 4.25 9.42
C THR A 142 -9.73 5.77 9.42
N GLY A 143 -10.08 6.37 10.55
CA GLY A 143 -10.26 7.81 10.67
C GLY A 143 -8.99 8.60 10.94
N GLN A 144 -7.81 7.97 10.93
CA GLN A 144 -6.55 8.61 11.28
C GLN A 144 -5.50 8.39 10.20
N ALA A 145 -4.93 9.48 9.68
CA ALA A 145 -3.85 9.40 8.72
C ALA A 145 -2.57 8.85 9.36
N ARG A 146 -1.78 8.12 8.59
CA ARG A 146 -0.44 7.67 9.00
C ARG A 146 0.51 8.86 8.89
N SER A 147 1.37 9.06 9.89
CA SER A 147 2.31 10.19 9.89
C SER A 147 3.48 9.94 8.93
N LEU A 148 3.96 11.01 8.31
CA LEU A 148 5.14 10.92 7.45
C LEU A 148 6.37 10.49 8.25
N GLU A 149 6.48 10.93 9.49
CA GLU A 149 7.58 10.53 10.38
C GLU A 149 7.63 9.02 10.56
N ARG A 150 6.47 8.37 10.65
CA ARG A 150 6.42 6.91 10.78
C ARG A 150 7.01 6.22 9.54
N TYR A 151 6.79 6.80 8.35
CA TYR A 151 7.43 6.32 7.13
C TYR A 151 8.95 6.46 7.19
N TRP A 152 9.45 7.60 7.71
CA TRP A 152 10.89 7.81 7.83
C TRP A 152 11.52 6.81 8.80
N GLN A 153 10.86 6.49 9.89
CA GLN A 153 11.30 5.45 10.82
C GLN A 153 11.38 4.08 10.12
N ALA A 154 10.38 3.77 9.30
CA ALA A 154 10.36 2.51 8.55
C ALA A 154 11.53 2.43 7.57
N LEU A 155 11.80 3.49 6.81
CA LEU A 155 12.91 3.53 5.86
C LEU A 155 14.26 3.30 6.55
N GLY A 156 14.41 3.75 7.78
CA GLY A 156 15.61 3.52 8.58
C GLY A 156 15.87 2.07 8.94
N ARG A 157 14.91 1.18 8.68
CA ARG A 157 15.03 -0.27 8.97
C ARG A 157 15.49 -1.09 7.78
N LEU A 158 15.69 -0.44 6.64
CA LEU A 158 16.17 -1.12 5.43
C LEU A 158 17.67 -1.42 5.48
#